data_66f991eb727f6cda775bceddf729a462
#
_entry.id   66f991eb727f6cda775bceddf729a462
#
_cell.length_a   1.000
_cell.length_b   1.000
_cell.length_c   1.000
_cell.angle_alpha   90.00
_cell.angle_beta   90.00
_cell.angle_gamma   90.00
#
_symmetry.space_group_name_H-M   'P 1'
#
loop_
_entity.id
_entity.type
_entity.pdbx_description
1 polymer ?
#
loop_
_entity_poly.entity_id
_entity_poly.type
_entity_poly.pdbx_seq_one_letter_code
_entity_poly.pdbx_strand_id
1 'polypeptide(L)'
;MAEFALRDYLPGDADAMYELDLVCFEPPFRFSRRAMRRFAQAPGATTILADAEGKLAGFCIVQLEGDAGYVVTLDVAPEFRRRGLAQRLIAEAEARTQSAGGDGMALHVFHGNVAAIQFYESIGYGRTGLARDFYGRGMDALVYCKQLAE
;
A
#
# COMPACT_ATOMS: atom_id res chain seq x y z
N MET A 1 7.15 23.92 1.40
CA MET A 1 6.17 22.84 1.31
C MET A 1 6.70 21.75 0.37
N ALA A 2 6.69 20.51 0.82
CA ALA A 2 7.21 19.44 -0.01
C ALA A 2 6.24 19.11 -1.14
N GLU A 3 6.75 18.98 -2.35
CA GLU A 3 5.98 18.47 -3.47
C GLU A 3 6.37 17.03 -3.69
N PHE A 4 5.37 16.19 -3.97
CA PHE A 4 5.59 14.76 -4.19
C PHE A 4 5.56 14.48 -5.69
N ALA A 5 6.63 13.84 -6.17
CA ALA A 5 6.70 13.38 -7.55
C ALA A 5 6.45 11.88 -7.57
N LEU A 6 5.32 11.47 -8.11
CA LEU A 6 5.00 10.07 -8.25
C LEU A 6 5.68 9.51 -9.49
N ARG A 7 6.22 8.30 -9.37
CA ARG A 7 6.91 7.63 -10.47
C ARG A 7 6.81 6.12 -10.35
N ASP A 8 7.16 5.44 -11.42
CA ASP A 8 7.19 3.98 -11.44
C ASP A 8 8.46 3.46 -10.77
N TYR A 9 8.36 2.21 -10.33
CA TYR A 9 9.44 1.47 -9.69
C TYR A 9 10.55 1.15 -10.69
N LEU A 10 11.80 1.27 -10.22
CA LEU A 10 12.98 0.76 -10.90
C LEU A 10 13.67 -0.26 -9.98
N PRO A 11 14.33 -1.29 -10.53
CA PRO A 11 14.91 -2.36 -9.70
C PRO A 11 15.79 -1.88 -8.54
N GLY A 12 16.49 -0.77 -8.73
CA GLY A 12 17.34 -0.20 -7.69
C GLY A 12 16.58 0.40 -6.50
N ASP A 13 15.26 0.53 -6.60
CA ASP A 13 14.45 1.15 -5.54
C ASP A 13 14.18 0.21 -4.36
N ALA A 14 14.33 -1.09 -4.55
CA ALA A 14 13.91 -2.07 -3.54
C ALA A 14 14.58 -1.86 -2.18
N ASP A 15 15.84 -1.46 -2.16
CA ASP A 15 16.57 -1.25 -0.90
C ASP A 15 16.01 -0.05 -0.13
N ALA A 16 15.75 1.06 -0.80
CA ALA A 16 15.14 2.23 -0.15
C ALA A 16 13.72 1.92 0.35
N MET A 17 12.96 1.14 -0.40
CA MET A 17 11.63 0.70 0.01
C MET A 17 11.71 -0.16 1.27
N TYR A 18 12.64 -1.10 1.31
CA TYR A 18 12.86 -1.94 2.48
C TYR A 18 13.21 -1.10 3.72
N GLU A 19 14.13 -0.14 3.57
CA GLU A 19 14.53 0.72 4.68
C GLU A 19 13.34 1.56 5.20
N LEU A 20 12.52 2.08 4.29
CA LEU A 20 11.33 2.83 4.69
C LEU A 20 10.32 1.94 5.42
N ASP A 21 10.14 0.70 4.94
CA ASP A 21 9.22 -0.24 5.58
C ASP A 21 9.62 -0.54 7.02
N LEU A 22 10.93 -0.64 7.29
CA LEU A 22 11.43 -0.83 8.65
C LEU A 22 11.03 0.32 9.58
N VAL A 23 10.96 1.54 9.05
CA VAL A 23 10.56 2.71 9.81
C VAL A 23 9.05 2.75 10.02
N CYS A 24 8.29 2.31 9.02
CA CYS A 24 6.82 2.40 9.04
C CYS A 24 6.17 1.31 9.88
N PHE A 25 6.78 0.13 9.96
CA PHE A 25 6.14 -1.03 10.59
C PHE A 25 7.08 -1.78 11.51
N GLU A 26 6.48 -2.45 12.50
CA GLU A 26 7.19 -3.37 13.39
C GLU A 26 6.87 -4.81 12.98
N PRO A 27 7.69 -5.80 13.42
CA PRO A 27 7.34 -7.21 13.21
C PRO A 27 5.98 -7.52 13.85
N PRO A 28 5.13 -8.35 13.25
CA PRO A 28 5.34 -9.12 12.01
C PRO A 28 4.91 -8.41 10.74
N PHE A 29 4.68 -7.11 10.78
CA PHE A 29 4.10 -6.37 9.66
C PHE A 29 5.12 -5.97 8.59
N ARG A 30 6.40 -6.08 8.89
CA ARG A 30 7.50 -5.74 7.98
C ARG A 30 7.71 -6.81 6.94
N PHE A 31 8.20 -6.39 5.77
CA PHE A 31 8.73 -7.32 4.78
C PHE A 31 10.23 -7.47 4.97
N SER A 32 10.75 -8.67 4.68
CA SER A 32 12.19 -8.85 4.53
C SER A 32 12.65 -8.14 3.25
N ARG A 33 13.96 -7.93 3.11
CA ARG A 33 14.53 -7.34 1.89
C ARG A 33 14.15 -8.16 0.66
N ARG A 34 14.23 -9.48 0.79
CA ARG A 34 13.89 -10.41 -0.30
C ARG A 34 12.41 -10.34 -0.65
N ALA A 35 11.54 -10.31 0.35
CA ALA A 35 10.10 -10.23 0.12
C ALA A 35 9.71 -8.90 -0.51
N MET A 36 10.30 -7.79 -0.07
CA MET A 36 10.03 -6.49 -0.65
C MET A 36 10.31 -6.49 -2.15
N ARG A 37 11.49 -7.01 -2.55
CA ARG A 37 11.85 -7.09 -3.96
C ARG A 37 10.90 -8.01 -4.72
N ARG A 38 10.56 -9.15 -4.15
CA ARG A 38 9.65 -10.12 -4.79
C ARG A 38 8.29 -9.52 -5.04
N PHE A 39 7.71 -8.82 -4.06
CA PHE A 39 6.40 -8.20 -4.24
C PHE A 39 6.44 -7.03 -5.22
N ALA A 40 7.49 -6.21 -5.14
CA ALA A 40 7.62 -5.05 -6.04
C ALA A 40 7.75 -5.47 -7.51
N GLN A 41 8.32 -6.64 -7.77
CA GLN A 41 8.62 -7.13 -9.12
C GLN A 41 7.74 -8.29 -9.57
N ALA A 42 6.70 -8.64 -8.80
CA ALA A 42 5.85 -9.76 -9.13
C ALA A 42 5.08 -9.51 -10.43
N PRO A 43 4.80 -10.57 -11.22
CA PRO A 43 3.92 -10.41 -12.38
C PRO A 43 2.56 -9.85 -11.94
N GLY A 44 2.08 -8.84 -12.65
CA GLY A 44 0.82 -8.17 -12.29
C GLY A 44 0.95 -7.13 -11.21
N ALA A 45 2.14 -6.92 -10.65
CA ALA A 45 2.35 -5.87 -9.66
C ALA A 45 2.56 -4.51 -10.34
N THR A 46 1.97 -3.49 -9.74
CA THR A 46 2.26 -2.10 -10.04
C THR A 46 2.82 -1.48 -8.78
N THR A 47 4.01 -0.93 -8.88
CA THR A 47 4.71 -0.34 -7.74
C THR A 47 4.93 1.14 -8.02
N ILE A 48 4.34 1.97 -7.18
CA ILE A 48 4.31 3.42 -7.35
C ILE A 48 5.11 4.04 -6.22
N LEU A 49 6.11 4.86 -6.57
CA LEU A 49 6.93 5.55 -5.59
C LEU A 49 6.65 7.04 -5.64
N ALA A 50 6.88 7.70 -4.51
CA ALA A 50 6.81 9.15 -4.41
C ALA A 50 8.11 9.67 -3.83
N ASP A 51 8.74 10.59 -4.55
CA ASP A 51 9.96 11.25 -4.09
C ASP A 51 9.64 12.66 -3.62
N ALA A 52 10.35 13.13 -2.61
CA ALA A 52 10.28 14.50 -2.13
C ALA A 52 11.61 14.86 -1.48
N GLU A 53 12.09 16.07 -1.74
CA GLU A 53 13.31 16.59 -1.09
C GLU A 53 14.50 15.65 -1.27
N GLY A 54 14.60 15.02 -2.45
CA GLY A 54 15.73 14.16 -2.80
C GLY A 54 15.70 12.77 -2.17
N LYS A 55 14.57 12.35 -1.59
CA LYS A 55 14.48 11.03 -0.97
C LYS A 55 13.12 10.40 -1.19
N LEU A 56 13.03 9.10 -0.88
CA LEU A 56 11.78 8.36 -0.99
C LEU A 56 10.84 8.79 0.13
N ALA A 57 9.70 9.37 -0.24
CA ALA A 57 8.70 9.85 0.71
C ALA A 57 7.65 8.78 1.03
N GLY A 58 7.37 7.90 0.07
CA GLY A 58 6.39 6.84 0.27
C GLY A 58 6.28 5.96 -0.97
N PHE A 59 5.55 4.86 -0.82
CA PHE A 59 5.29 3.96 -1.96
C PHE A 59 4.06 3.11 -1.70
N CYS A 60 3.52 2.57 -2.79
CA CYS A 60 2.40 1.63 -2.74
C CYS A 60 2.68 0.50 -3.73
N ILE A 61 2.50 -0.73 -3.28
CA ILE A 61 2.53 -1.89 -4.17
C ILE A 61 1.10 -2.40 -4.29
N VAL A 62 0.59 -2.48 -5.51
CA VAL A 62 -0.73 -3.04 -5.79
C VAL A 62 -0.57 -4.20 -6.77
N GLN A 63 -1.23 -5.31 -6.47
CA GLN A 63 -1.19 -6.54 -7.27
C GLN A 63 -2.56 -6.75 -7.89
N LEU A 64 -2.62 -6.84 -9.21
CA LEU A 64 -3.89 -7.17 -9.88
C LEU A 64 -4.17 -8.65 -9.69
N GLU A 65 -5.30 -8.97 -9.06
CA GLU A 65 -5.75 -10.34 -8.82
C GLU A 65 -7.19 -10.45 -9.31
N GLY A 66 -7.38 -11.11 -10.45
CA GLY A 66 -8.71 -11.16 -11.06
C GLY A 66 -9.17 -9.76 -11.43
N ASP A 67 -10.33 -9.35 -10.92
CA ASP A 67 -10.91 -8.05 -11.19
C ASP A 67 -10.55 -6.99 -10.12
N ALA A 68 -9.67 -7.33 -9.18
CA ALA A 68 -9.36 -6.43 -8.07
C ALA A 68 -7.87 -6.11 -8.03
N GLY A 69 -7.57 -4.89 -7.59
CA GLY A 69 -6.23 -4.49 -7.20
C GLY A 69 -6.06 -4.76 -5.71
N TYR A 70 -5.15 -5.65 -5.35
CA TYR A 70 -4.86 -5.94 -3.96
C TYR A 70 -3.70 -5.04 -3.50
N VAL A 71 -3.96 -4.24 -2.46
CA VAL A 71 -2.92 -3.38 -1.89
C VAL A 71 -2.03 -4.25 -1.00
N VAL A 72 -0.82 -4.51 -1.48
CA VAL A 72 0.16 -5.31 -0.74
C VAL A 72 0.71 -4.51 0.44
N THR A 73 1.07 -3.27 0.19
CA THR A 73 1.55 -2.37 1.23
C THR A 73 1.44 -0.92 0.78
N LEU A 74 1.30 -0.03 1.75
CA LEU A 74 1.29 1.43 1.56
C LEU A 74 2.12 2.04 2.67
N ASP A 75 3.24 2.62 2.31
CA ASP A 75 4.19 3.19 3.25
C ASP A 75 4.36 4.68 3.01
N VAL A 76 4.34 5.47 4.07
CA VAL A 76 4.64 6.91 4.01
C VAL A 76 5.62 7.25 5.12
N ALA A 77 6.74 7.90 4.76
CA ALA A 77 7.75 8.27 5.73
C ALA A 77 7.14 9.21 6.78
N PRO A 78 7.50 9.06 8.06
CA PRO A 78 6.90 9.85 9.14
C PRO A 78 6.93 11.36 8.90
N GLU A 79 8.03 11.88 8.36
CA GLU A 79 8.19 13.32 8.12
C GLU A 79 7.29 13.85 7.02
N PHE A 80 6.71 12.97 6.19
CA PHE A 80 5.83 13.36 5.09
C PHE A 80 4.36 13.01 5.33
N ARG A 81 4.03 12.55 6.53
CA ARG A 81 2.64 12.21 6.88
C ARG A 81 1.80 13.47 7.05
N ARG A 82 0.48 13.31 6.95
CA ARG A 82 -0.52 14.38 7.06
C ARG A 82 -0.41 15.45 5.98
N ARG A 83 0.13 15.07 4.82
CA ARG A 83 0.24 15.95 3.65
C ARG A 83 -0.50 15.40 2.44
N GLY A 84 -1.35 14.40 2.64
CA GLY A 84 -2.16 13.81 1.57
C GLY A 84 -1.43 12.82 0.69
N LEU A 85 -0.20 12.42 1.01
CA LEU A 85 0.57 11.51 0.16
C LEU A 85 -0.05 10.13 0.08
N ALA A 86 -0.50 9.56 1.22
CA ALA A 86 -1.12 8.24 1.22
C ALA A 86 -2.34 8.22 0.30
N GLN A 87 -3.17 9.25 0.35
CA GLN A 87 -4.34 9.36 -0.52
C GLN A 87 -3.94 9.45 -1.98
N ARG A 88 -2.89 10.20 -2.32
CA ARG A 88 -2.41 10.29 -3.69
C ARG A 88 -1.88 8.94 -4.20
N LEU A 89 -1.14 8.22 -3.37
CA LEU A 89 -0.62 6.91 -3.75
C LEU A 89 -1.74 5.91 -3.99
N ILE A 90 -2.74 5.88 -3.11
CA ILE A 90 -3.89 4.99 -3.28
C ILE A 90 -4.71 5.38 -4.50
N ALA A 91 -4.91 6.68 -4.74
CA ALA A 91 -5.64 7.13 -5.93
C ALA A 91 -4.94 6.69 -7.22
N GLU A 92 -3.60 6.76 -7.24
CA GLU A 92 -2.84 6.28 -8.40
C GLU A 92 -2.96 4.75 -8.54
N ALA A 93 -2.92 4.01 -7.43
CA ALA A 93 -3.11 2.57 -7.46
C ALA A 93 -4.50 2.20 -8.00
N GLU A 94 -5.52 2.94 -7.61
CA GLU A 94 -6.89 2.74 -8.11
C GLU A 94 -6.95 3.00 -9.62
N ALA A 95 -6.34 4.09 -10.06
CA ALA A 95 -6.32 4.43 -11.50
C ALA A 95 -5.59 3.36 -12.32
N ARG A 96 -4.46 2.85 -11.82
CA ARG A 96 -3.71 1.78 -12.49
C ARG A 96 -4.51 0.49 -12.55
N THR A 97 -5.23 0.17 -11.47
CA THR A 97 -6.10 -1.00 -11.42
C THR A 97 -7.20 -0.90 -12.49
N GLN A 98 -7.85 0.25 -12.57
CA GLN A 98 -8.89 0.48 -13.59
C GLN A 98 -8.32 0.39 -15.01
N SER A 99 -7.17 0.97 -15.24
CA SER A 99 -6.52 0.92 -16.55
C SER A 99 -6.18 -0.51 -16.97
N ALA A 100 -5.93 -1.39 -16.01
CA ALA A 100 -5.65 -2.80 -16.26
C ALA A 100 -6.91 -3.65 -16.34
N GLY A 101 -8.10 -3.04 -16.27
CA GLY A 101 -9.38 -3.73 -16.38
C GLY A 101 -10.01 -4.15 -15.07
N GLY A 102 -9.42 -3.77 -13.93
CA GLY A 102 -9.98 -4.07 -12.62
C GLY A 102 -11.11 -3.11 -12.25
N ASP A 103 -12.03 -3.57 -11.42
CA ASP A 103 -13.19 -2.79 -11.01
C ASP A 103 -13.31 -2.63 -9.49
N GLY A 104 -12.34 -3.14 -8.74
CA GLY A 104 -12.36 -3.03 -7.29
C GLY A 104 -10.97 -3.07 -6.68
N MET A 105 -10.91 -2.69 -5.41
CA MET A 105 -9.71 -2.75 -4.59
C MET A 105 -9.97 -3.61 -3.36
N ALA A 106 -8.93 -4.28 -2.87
CA ALA A 106 -9.01 -5.07 -1.66
C ALA A 106 -7.71 -4.93 -0.87
N LEU A 107 -7.80 -5.06 0.44
CA LEU A 107 -6.62 -5.05 1.30
C LEU A 107 -6.91 -5.73 2.63
N HIS A 108 -5.84 -6.07 3.33
CA HIS A 108 -5.90 -6.51 4.72
C HIS A 108 -5.29 -5.44 5.60
N VAL A 109 -5.89 -5.21 6.76
CA VAL A 109 -5.34 -4.29 7.75
C VAL A 109 -5.44 -4.94 9.13
N PHE A 110 -4.38 -4.81 9.94
CA PHE A 110 -4.39 -5.34 11.29
C PHE A 110 -5.51 -4.68 12.09
N HIS A 111 -6.29 -5.49 12.82
CA HIS A 111 -7.47 -5.00 13.55
C HIS A 111 -7.13 -3.93 14.58
N GLY A 112 -5.89 -3.90 15.06
CA GLY A 112 -5.43 -2.90 16.03
C GLY A 112 -4.89 -1.62 15.41
N ASN A 113 -4.78 -1.55 14.07
CA ASN A 113 -4.24 -0.37 13.41
C ASN A 113 -5.35 0.64 13.14
N VAL A 114 -5.74 1.37 14.18
CA VAL A 114 -6.87 2.31 14.12
C VAL A 114 -6.64 3.41 13.10
N ALA A 115 -5.41 3.93 13.00
CA ALA A 115 -5.10 5.00 12.06
C ALA A 115 -5.31 4.57 10.62
N ALA A 116 -4.84 3.36 10.26
CA ALA A 116 -5.02 2.84 8.91
C ALA A 116 -6.49 2.57 8.62
N ILE A 117 -7.22 2.00 9.58
CA ILE A 117 -8.65 1.74 9.43
C ILE A 117 -9.40 3.04 9.13
N GLN A 118 -9.15 4.08 9.93
CA GLN A 118 -9.79 5.38 9.73
C GLN A 118 -9.43 5.98 8.37
N PHE A 119 -8.16 5.84 7.97
CA PHE A 119 -7.72 6.33 6.66
C PHE A 119 -8.50 5.67 5.52
N TYR A 120 -8.53 4.33 5.50
CA TYR A 120 -9.20 3.62 4.42
C TYR A 120 -10.71 3.89 4.41
N GLU A 121 -11.34 3.95 5.57
CA GLU A 121 -12.76 4.28 5.63
C GLU A 121 -13.04 5.70 5.11
N SER A 122 -12.12 6.64 5.38
CA SER A 122 -12.30 8.02 4.94
C SER A 122 -12.25 8.17 3.42
N ILE A 123 -11.63 7.23 2.71
CA ILE A 123 -11.52 7.28 1.26
C ILE A 123 -12.39 6.26 0.55
N GLY A 124 -13.39 5.73 1.25
CA GLY A 124 -14.45 4.95 0.64
C GLY A 124 -14.31 3.44 0.72
N TYR A 125 -13.34 2.93 1.49
CA TYR A 125 -13.22 1.48 1.70
C TYR A 125 -14.17 1.04 2.80
N GLY A 126 -14.79 -0.12 2.61
CA GLY A 126 -15.70 -0.70 3.59
C GLY A 126 -15.22 -2.08 4.02
N ARG A 127 -15.48 -2.39 5.29
CA ARG A 127 -15.12 -3.70 5.83
C ARG A 127 -16.01 -4.78 5.23
N THR A 128 -15.38 -5.83 4.69
CA THR A 128 -16.10 -6.94 4.06
C THR A 128 -15.84 -8.28 4.73
N GLY A 129 -14.86 -8.36 5.62
CA GLY A 129 -14.53 -9.64 6.23
C GLY A 129 -13.49 -9.55 7.31
N LEU A 130 -13.16 -10.73 7.84
CA LEU A 130 -12.16 -10.92 8.89
C LEU A 130 -11.30 -12.12 8.51
N ALA A 131 -9.98 -11.96 8.58
CA ALA A 131 -9.03 -13.04 8.39
C ALA A 131 -8.33 -13.31 9.72
N ARG A 132 -8.72 -14.40 10.38
CA ARG A 132 -8.17 -14.72 11.70
C ARG A 132 -6.71 -15.10 11.60
N ASP A 133 -5.91 -14.63 12.56
CA ASP A 133 -4.49 -14.96 12.68
C ASP A 133 -3.68 -14.66 11.42
N PHE A 134 -4.14 -13.69 10.61
CA PHE A 134 -3.50 -13.36 9.33
C PHE A 134 -2.04 -12.95 9.51
N TYR A 135 -1.75 -12.16 10.54
CA TYR A 135 -0.40 -11.67 10.83
C TYR A 135 0.33 -12.51 11.89
N GLY A 136 -0.36 -13.48 12.47
CA GLY A 136 0.16 -14.30 13.53
C GLY A 136 -0.93 -14.63 14.54
N ARG A 137 -0.62 -15.47 15.48
CA ARG A 137 -1.60 -15.94 16.48
C ARG A 137 -2.22 -14.79 17.25
N GLY A 138 -3.54 -14.66 17.18
CA GLY A 138 -4.28 -13.57 17.82
C GLY A 138 -4.19 -12.24 17.09
N MET A 139 -3.54 -12.20 15.93
CA MET A 139 -3.33 -10.97 15.16
C MET A 139 -4.18 -11.00 13.91
N ASP A 140 -5.45 -10.74 14.09
CA ASP A 140 -6.44 -10.80 13.01
C ASP A 140 -6.31 -9.61 12.08
N ALA A 141 -6.64 -9.83 10.81
CA ALA A 141 -6.78 -8.77 9.82
C ALA A 141 -8.25 -8.53 9.51
N LEU A 142 -8.58 -7.26 9.31
CA LEU A 142 -9.85 -6.90 8.72
C LEU A 142 -9.66 -6.81 7.20
N VAL A 143 -10.65 -7.28 6.46
CA VAL A 143 -10.64 -7.18 4.99
C VAL A 143 -11.45 -5.96 4.60
N TYR A 144 -10.85 -5.09 3.81
CA TYR A 144 -11.51 -3.88 3.30
C TYR A 144 -11.52 -3.91 1.79
N CYS A 145 -12.62 -3.48 1.21
CA CYS A 145 -12.78 -3.43 -0.24
C CYS A 145 -13.42 -2.10 -0.65
N LYS A 146 -13.18 -1.74 -1.91
CA LYS A 146 -13.79 -0.57 -2.51
C LYS A 146 -14.12 -0.90 -3.96
N GLN A 147 -15.35 -0.58 -4.38
CA GLN A 147 -15.72 -0.68 -5.77
C GLN A 147 -15.29 0.60 -6.48
N LEU A 148 -14.61 0.45 -7.60
CA LEU A 148 -14.14 1.59 -8.36
C LEU A 148 -15.23 2.07 -9.32
N ALA A 149 -15.27 3.38 -9.55
CA ALA A 149 -16.22 3.97 -10.48
C ALA A 149 -15.91 3.53 -11.90
N GLU A 150 -16.94 3.41 -12.70
CA GLU A 150 -16.81 3.10 -14.12
C GLU A 150 -16.28 4.28 -14.93
#